data_70fd1eca3c511e29a8d9f038b0489f3e
#
_entry.id   70fd1eca3c511e29a8d9f038b0489f3e
#
_cell.length_a   1.000
_cell.length_b   1.000
_cell.length_c   1.000
_cell.angle_alpha   90.00
_cell.angle_beta   90.00
_cell.angle_gamma   90.00
#
_symmetry.space_group_name_H-M   'P 1'
#
loop_
_entity.id
_entity.type
_entity.pdbx_description
1 polymer ?
#
loop_
_entity_poly.entity_id
_entity_poly.type
_entity_poly.pdbx_seq_one_letter_code
_entity_poly.pdbx_strand_id
1 'polypeptide(L)'
;GQIPIIKTIENVLEECFERNLISDATICKNENQSKSLWSIREAAAESEKKELEKSNLIKCLKHDISLPVESIDDFHKDAQNMISNFLPELRTIYFGHLGDGNLHYNIFGNGSLPDGFKGESQNLTNKLYEIVHKYNGSFSAEHGIGQLKKNNLKTHKNNVAYSLMKIIKNQLDPKGIMNPGKVLF
;
A
#
# COMPACT_ATOMS: atom_id res chain seq x y z
N GLY A 1 -4.50 -5.28 -33.14
CA GLY A 1 -4.08 -6.67 -33.07
C GLY A 1 -4.04 -7.11 -31.63
N GLN A 2 -4.50 -8.30 -31.32
CA GLN A 2 -4.38 -8.86 -29.96
C GLN A 2 -2.90 -9.11 -29.66
N ILE A 3 -2.41 -8.57 -28.56
CA ILE A 3 -1.06 -8.89 -28.07
C ILE A 3 -1.06 -10.37 -27.68
N PRO A 4 -0.15 -11.20 -28.19
CA PRO A 4 -0.07 -12.63 -27.84
C PRO A 4 0.50 -12.75 -26.43
N ILE A 5 -0.36 -12.61 -25.43
CA ILE A 5 -0.01 -12.52 -23.99
C ILE A 5 0.89 -13.68 -23.57
N ILE A 6 0.59 -14.92 -23.98
CA ILE A 6 1.39 -16.09 -23.59
C ILE A 6 2.83 -15.93 -24.08
N LYS A 7 3.01 -15.61 -25.37
CA LYS A 7 4.34 -15.42 -25.95
C LYS A 7 5.10 -14.25 -25.31
N THR A 8 4.36 -13.19 -24.93
CA THR A 8 4.96 -12.05 -24.21
C THR A 8 5.46 -12.49 -22.84
N ILE A 9 4.68 -13.27 -22.10
CA ILE A 9 5.09 -13.79 -20.79
C ILE A 9 6.30 -14.72 -20.94
N GLU A 10 6.29 -15.64 -21.92
CA GLU A 10 7.42 -16.53 -22.18
C GLU A 10 8.71 -15.74 -22.45
N ASN A 11 8.66 -14.74 -23.32
CA ASN A 11 9.82 -13.88 -23.63
C ASN A 11 10.34 -13.13 -22.39
N VAL A 12 9.43 -12.57 -21.55
CA VAL A 12 9.81 -11.89 -20.32
C VAL A 12 10.47 -12.85 -19.33
N LEU A 13 9.93 -14.04 -19.18
CA LEU A 13 10.52 -15.05 -18.30
C LEU A 13 11.90 -15.49 -18.79
N GLU A 14 12.07 -15.69 -20.11
CA GLU A 14 13.35 -16.03 -20.73
C GLU A 14 14.39 -14.95 -20.45
N GLU A 15 14.06 -13.67 -20.66
CA GLU A 15 14.94 -12.54 -20.31
C GLU A 15 15.28 -12.52 -18.80
N CYS A 16 14.31 -12.79 -17.94
CA CYS A 16 14.55 -12.85 -16.50
C CYS A 16 15.53 -13.97 -16.11
N PHE A 17 15.43 -15.14 -16.75
CA PHE A 17 16.39 -16.24 -16.56
C PHE A 17 17.79 -15.87 -17.05
N GLU A 18 17.92 -15.31 -18.26
CA GLU A 18 19.19 -14.89 -18.82
C GLU A 18 19.90 -13.85 -17.92
N ARG A 19 19.13 -12.97 -17.30
CA ARG A 19 19.64 -11.95 -16.37
C ARG A 19 19.81 -12.45 -14.93
N ASN A 20 19.57 -13.73 -14.66
CA ASN A 20 19.61 -14.33 -13.32
C ASN A 20 18.71 -13.62 -12.30
N LEU A 21 17.59 -13.06 -12.73
CA LEU A 21 16.59 -12.41 -11.87
C LEU A 21 15.64 -13.41 -11.23
N ILE A 22 15.46 -14.57 -11.86
CA ILE A 22 14.65 -15.69 -11.36
C ILE A 22 15.42 -17.00 -11.51
N SER A 23 15.14 -17.96 -10.64
CA SER A 23 15.73 -19.33 -10.69
C SER A 23 14.75 -20.37 -11.22
N ASP A 24 13.44 -20.11 -11.15
CA ASP A 24 12.39 -20.97 -11.65
C ASP A 24 11.11 -20.17 -11.95
N ALA A 25 10.27 -20.68 -12.83
CA ALA A 25 8.98 -20.08 -13.17
C ALA A 25 7.97 -21.14 -13.63
N THR A 26 6.69 -20.92 -13.32
CA THR A 26 5.60 -21.79 -13.75
C THR A 26 4.51 -20.97 -14.43
N ILE A 27 4.16 -21.38 -15.66
CA ILE A 27 3.00 -20.84 -16.38
C ILE A 27 1.84 -21.83 -16.23
N CYS A 28 0.71 -21.35 -15.72
CA CYS A 28 -0.49 -22.16 -15.56
C CYS A 28 -1.03 -22.62 -16.93
N LYS A 29 -1.31 -23.92 -17.06
CA LYS A 29 -1.83 -24.54 -18.28
C LYS A 29 -3.35 -24.71 -18.27
N ASN A 30 -3.99 -24.52 -17.12
CA ASN A 30 -5.44 -24.65 -16.96
C ASN A 30 -5.93 -23.86 -15.73
N GLU A 31 -7.25 -23.72 -15.64
CA GLU A 31 -7.89 -22.96 -14.54
C GLU A 31 -7.61 -23.53 -13.14
N ASN A 32 -7.49 -24.85 -12.98
CA ASN A 32 -7.23 -25.45 -11.67
C ASN A 32 -5.86 -25.05 -11.15
N GLN A 33 -4.83 -25.06 -12.02
CA GLN A 33 -3.50 -24.58 -11.66
C GLN A 33 -3.52 -23.09 -11.35
N SER A 34 -4.23 -22.29 -12.14
CA SER A 34 -4.40 -20.86 -11.88
C SER A 34 -5.05 -20.62 -10.51
N LYS A 35 -6.16 -21.30 -10.21
CA LYS A 35 -6.82 -21.19 -8.91
C LYS A 35 -5.92 -21.60 -7.75
N SER A 36 -5.12 -22.66 -7.91
CA SER A 36 -4.15 -23.09 -6.89
C SER A 36 -3.09 -22.04 -6.61
N LEU A 37 -2.51 -21.41 -7.65
CA LEU A 37 -1.52 -20.33 -7.46
C LEU A 37 -2.16 -19.08 -6.90
N TRP A 38 -3.35 -18.70 -7.36
CA TRP A 38 -4.08 -17.57 -6.80
C TRP A 38 -4.44 -17.76 -5.32
N SER A 39 -4.79 -18.99 -4.90
CA SER A 39 -5.08 -19.26 -3.49
C SER A 39 -3.87 -18.99 -2.57
N ILE A 40 -2.64 -19.21 -3.05
CA ILE A 40 -1.42 -18.84 -2.31
C ILE A 40 -1.33 -17.33 -2.13
N ARG A 41 -1.60 -16.57 -3.20
CA ARG A 41 -1.61 -15.09 -3.17
C ARG A 41 -2.70 -14.55 -2.25
N GLU A 42 -3.91 -15.10 -2.32
CA GLU A 42 -5.06 -14.70 -1.49
C GLU A 42 -4.84 -15.03 -0.01
N ALA A 43 -4.14 -16.13 0.30
CA ALA A 43 -3.78 -16.48 1.66
C ALA A 43 -2.76 -15.52 2.30
N ALA A 44 -2.11 -14.63 1.56
CA ALA A 44 -1.10 -13.73 2.10
C ALA A 44 -1.64 -12.84 3.23
N ALA A 45 -2.82 -12.24 3.04
CA ALA A 45 -3.46 -11.40 4.06
C ALA A 45 -3.90 -12.20 5.31
N GLU A 46 -4.32 -13.45 5.12
CA GLU A 46 -4.68 -14.35 6.23
C GLU A 46 -3.43 -14.85 6.97
N SER A 47 -2.35 -15.10 6.24
CA SER A 47 -1.06 -15.48 6.82
C SER A 47 -0.48 -14.38 7.69
N GLU A 48 -0.61 -13.11 7.29
CA GLU A 48 -0.27 -11.95 8.11
C GLU A 48 -1.00 -11.99 9.46
N LYS A 49 -2.32 -12.23 9.44
CA LYS A 49 -3.12 -12.30 10.66
C LYS A 49 -2.67 -13.45 11.57
N LYS A 50 -2.41 -14.63 11.00
CA LYS A 50 -1.92 -15.79 11.75
C LYS A 50 -0.53 -15.56 12.35
N GLU A 51 0.33 -14.85 11.64
CA GLU A 51 1.68 -14.51 12.15
C GLU A 51 1.58 -13.51 13.32
N LEU A 52 0.70 -12.52 13.23
CA LEU A 52 0.42 -11.60 14.33
C LEU A 52 -0.06 -12.32 15.59
N GLU A 53 -0.96 -13.30 15.44
CA GLU A 53 -1.48 -14.09 16.56
C GLU A 53 -0.40 -14.98 17.21
N LYS A 54 0.54 -15.52 16.41
CA LYS A 54 1.62 -16.41 16.89
C LYS A 54 2.80 -15.66 17.54
N SER A 55 3.11 -14.48 17.05
CA SER A 55 4.36 -13.80 17.39
C SER A 55 4.23 -12.75 18.49
N ASN A 56 3.10 -12.64 19.18
CA ASN A 56 2.80 -11.58 20.16
C ASN A 56 3.03 -10.16 19.58
N LEU A 57 2.94 -9.99 18.26
CA LEU A 57 3.00 -8.70 17.61
C LEU A 57 1.71 -7.93 17.91
N ILE A 58 1.80 -6.94 18.77
CA ILE A 58 0.62 -6.32 19.38
C ILE A 58 -0.01 -5.22 18.52
N LYS A 59 0.70 -4.70 17.53
CA LYS A 59 0.17 -3.63 16.67
C LYS A 59 0.69 -3.68 15.25
N CYS A 60 -0.28 -3.56 14.35
CA CYS A 60 -0.05 -3.33 12.94
C CYS A 60 -0.57 -1.96 12.55
N LEU A 61 0.29 -1.12 11.98
CA LEU A 61 -0.12 0.07 11.25
C LEU A 61 -0.30 -0.33 9.80
N LYS A 62 -1.53 -0.30 9.33
CA LYS A 62 -1.89 -0.70 7.96
C LYS A 62 -1.99 0.52 7.08
N HIS A 63 -1.24 0.50 5.99
CA HIS A 63 -1.24 1.55 4.99
C HIS A 63 -1.63 0.95 3.64
N ASP A 64 -2.61 1.57 3.02
CA ASP A 64 -3.13 1.29 1.69
C ASP A 64 -2.65 2.42 0.78
N ILE A 65 -1.58 2.17 0.03
CA ILE A 65 -0.89 3.17 -0.79
C ILE A 65 -0.76 2.70 -2.23
N SER A 66 -0.55 3.63 -3.14
CA SER A 66 -0.14 3.30 -4.50
C SER A 66 1.03 4.17 -4.95
N LEU A 67 1.86 3.61 -5.82
CA LEU A 67 3.08 4.22 -6.33
C LEU A 67 3.22 3.93 -7.83
N PRO A 68 3.88 4.80 -8.60
CA PRO A 68 4.39 4.40 -9.90
C PRO A 68 5.25 3.14 -9.75
N VAL A 69 5.03 2.13 -10.61
CA VAL A 69 5.64 0.80 -10.46
C VAL A 69 7.17 0.88 -10.40
N GLU A 70 7.76 1.74 -11.22
CA GLU A 70 9.20 1.99 -11.27
C GLU A 70 9.77 2.59 -9.99
N SER A 71 8.94 3.19 -9.14
CA SER A 71 9.36 3.84 -7.90
C SER A 71 9.26 2.94 -6.67
N ILE A 72 8.68 1.75 -6.79
CA ILE A 72 8.38 0.89 -5.63
C ILE A 72 9.64 0.49 -4.87
N ASP A 73 10.71 0.11 -5.55
CA ASP A 73 11.95 -0.33 -4.91
C ASP A 73 12.65 0.82 -4.15
N ASP A 74 12.76 1.99 -4.77
CA ASP A 74 13.37 3.16 -4.13
C ASP A 74 12.52 3.70 -2.97
N PHE A 75 11.20 3.72 -3.15
CA PHE A 75 10.27 4.00 -2.04
C PHE A 75 10.49 3.04 -0.87
N HIS A 76 10.60 1.73 -1.15
CA HIS A 76 10.79 0.73 -0.09
C HIS A 76 12.09 0.98 0.68
N LYS A 77 13.20 1.25 0.00
CA LYS A 77 14.50 1.58 0.62
C LYS A 77 14.38 2.80 1.55
N ASP A 78 13.79 3.88 1.06
CA ASP A 78 13.60 5.10 1.86
C ASP A 78 12.67 4.87 3.06
N ALA A 79 11.58 4.15 2.86
CA ALA A 79 10.65 3.80 3.93
C ALA A 79 11.31 2.92 4.99
N GLN A 80 12.09 1.90 4.60
CA GLN A 80 12.84 1.05 5.53
C GLN A 80 13.85 1.85 6.34
N ASN A 81 14.61 2.73 5.70
CA ASN A 81 15.57 3.61 6.37
C ASN A 81 14.86 4.52 7.40
N MET A 82 13.74 5.11 7.02
CA MET A 82 12.94 5.96 7.90
C MET A 82 12.42 5.17 9.10
N ILE A 83 11.86 3.96 8.87
CA ILE A 83 11.29 3.11 9.92
C ILE A 83 12.38 2.62 10.87
N SER A 84 13.53 2.16 10.36
CA SER A 84 14.64 1.70 11.18
C SER A 84 15.25 2.80 12.04
N ASN A 85 15.30 4.03 11.52
CA ASN A 85 15.72 5.21 12.29
C ASN A 85 14.68 5.67 13.32
N PHE A 86 13.41 5.38 13.07
CA PHE A 86 12.33 5.71 13.99
C PHE A 86 12.30 4.76 15.19
N LEU A 87 12.33 3.46 14.94
CA LEU A 87 12.39 2.41 15.94
C LEU A 87 12.91 1.10 15.31
N PRO A 88 14.13 0.65 15.65
CA PRO A 88 14.79 -0.51 15.00
C PRO A 88 14.03 -1.84 15.11
N GLU A 89 13.18 -2.01 16.12
CA GLU A 89 12.41 -3.23 16.33
C GLU A 89 11.19 -3.37 15.41
N LEU A 90 10.85 -2.31 14.68
CA LEU A 90 9.73 -2.35 13.75
C LEU A 90 10.07 -3.22 12.54
N ARG A 91 9.10 -4.00 12.12
CA ARG A 91 9.18 -4.84 10.92
C ARG A 91 8.13 -4.39 9.92
N THR A 92 8.39 -4.63 8.65
CA THR A 92 7.45 -4.35 7.58
C THR A 92 7.10 -5.61 6.82
N ILE A 93 5.83 -5.73 6.45
CA ILE A 93 5.34 -6.67 5.46
C ILE A 93 4.58 -5.86 4.43
N TYR A 94 4.89 -6.05 3.16
CA TYR A 94 4.17 -5.40 2.09
C TYR A 94 3.85 -6.38 0.97
N PHE A 95 2.68 -6.22 0.41
CA PHE A 95 2.16 -7.01 -0.70
C PHE A 95 1.12 -6.18 -1.45
N GLY A 96 0.78 -6.57 -2.66
CA GLY A 96 -0.21 -5.79 -3.42
C GLY A 96 -0.33 -6.26 -4.87
N HIS A 97 -0.77 -5.36 -5.72
CA HIS A 97 -0.95 -5.56 -7.14
C HIS A 97 0.12 -4.77 -7.91
N LEU A 98 1.13 -5.46 -8.41
CA LEU A 98 2.24 -4.81 -9.11
C LEU A 98 1.77 -4.02 -10.33
N GLY A 99 0.75 -4.51 -11.05
CA GLY A 99 0.29 -3.91 -12.30
C GLY A 99 -0.27 -2.48 -12.18
N ASP A 100 -0.80 -2.10 -11.01
CA ASP A 100 -1.35 -0.77 -10.72
C ASP A 100 -0.60 -0.04 -9.60
N GLY A 101 0.50 -0.62 -9.13
CA GLY A 101 1.34 -0.06 -8.08
C GLY A 101 0.68 -0.02 -6.70
N ASN A 102 -0.43 -0.75 -6.50
CA ASN A 102 -1.12 -0.83 -5.22
C ASN A 102 -0.32 -1.66 -4.22
N LEU A 103 -0.06 -1.09 -3.04
CA LEU A 103 0.67 -1.74 -1.95
C LEU A 103 -0.08 -1.60 -0.62
N HIS A 104 -0.32 -2.74 0.01
CA HIS A 104 -0.58 -2.80 1.45
C HIS A 104 0.76 -2.81 2.18
N TYR A 105 1.14 -1.67 2.73
CA TYR A 105 2.41 -1.49 3.42
C TYR A 105 2.17 -1.47 4.93
N ASN A 106 2.46 -2.59 5.59
CA ASN A 106 2.12 -2.83 6.99
C ASN A 106 3.37 -2.78 7.87
N ILE A 107 3.29 -2.02 8.97
CA ILE A 107 4.38 -1.85 9.94
C ILE A 107 3.97 -2.49 11.26
N PHE A 108 4.80 -3.41 11.73
CA PHE A 108 4.55 -4.20 12.94
C PHE A 108 5.53 -3.82 14.05
N GLY A 109 5.01 -3.70 15.27
CA GLY A 109 5.81 -3.68 16.47
C GLY A 109 5.74 -5.01 17.21
N ASN A 110 6.85 -5.42 17.86
CA ASN A 110 6.81 -6.51 18.81
C ASN A 110 6.13 -6.07 20.14
N GLY A 111 5.77 -7.03 21.02
CA GLY A 111 5.05 -6.75 22.28
C GLY A 111 5.77 -5.86 23.29
N SER A 112 7.01 -5.47 23.02
CA SER A 112 7.85 -4.58 23.84
C SER A 112 7.85 -3.13 23.37
N LEU A 113 6.91 -2.73 22.48
CA LEU A 113 6.80 -1.33 22.09
C LEU A 113 6.48 -0.45 23.33
N PRO A 114 7.20 0.67 23.51
CA PRO A 114 6.98 1.57 24.63
C PRO A 114 5.52 2.02 24.73
N ASP A 115 5.04 2.28 25.95
CA ASP A 115 3.67 2.76 26.18
C ASP A 115 3.30 4.02 25.37
N GLY A 116 4.27 4.79 24.93
CA GLY A 116 4.13 5.98 24.08
C GLY A 116 3.88 5.72 22.59
N PHE A 117 4.02 4.49 22.09
CA PHE A 117 3.90 4.20 20.63
C PHE A 117 2.52 4.57 20.05
N LYS A 118 1.46 4.59 20.86
CA LYS A 118 0.13 5.07 20.42
C LYS A 118 0.17 6.52 19.95
N GLY A 119 0.92 7.39 20.63
CA GLY A 119 1.11 8.78 20.24
C GLY A 119 2.02 8.93 19.00
N GLU A 120 3.00 8.06 18.86
CA GLU A 120 3.98 8.12 17.78
C GLU A 120 3.49 7.45 16.47
N SER A 121 2.45 6.63 16.54
CA SER A 121 1.92 5.92 15.37
C SER A 121 1.44 6.87 14.27
N GLN A 122 0.84 8.00 14.65
CA GLN A 122 0.41 9.02 13.68
C GLN A 122 1.61 9.74 13.06
N ASN A 123 2.64 10.00 13.83
CA ASN A 123 3.88 10.62 13.35
C ASN A 123 4.58 9.69 12.33
N LEU A 124 4.69 8.40 12.64
CA LEU A 124 5.25 7.41 11.73
C LEU A 124 4.44 7.31 10.43
N THR A 125 3.10 7.29 10.53
CA THR A 125 2.21 7.29 9.36
C THR A 125 2.39 8.55 8.51
N ASN A 126 2.50 9.72 9.12
CA ASN A 126 2.71 10.97 8.40
C ASN A 126 4.04 10.97 7.65
N LYS A 127 5.13 10.53 8.29
CA LYS A 127 6.44 10.39 7.63
C LYS A 127 6.41 9.40 6.46
N LEU A 128 5.70 8.28 6.61
CA LEU A 128 5.51 7.35 5.50
C LEU A 128 4.77 8.01 4.32
N TYR A 129 3.72 8.77 4.59
CA TYR A 129 2.96 9.46 3.54
C TYR A 129 3.76 10.60 2.88
N GLU A 130 4.68 11.24 3.59
CA GLU A 130 5.64 12.18 2.99
C GLU A 130 6.54 11.48 1.96
N ILE A 131 7.01 10.26 2.28
CA ILE A 131 7.80 9.45 1.34
C ILE A 131 6.93 9.01 0.16
N VAL A 132 5.68 8.55 0.40
CA VAL A 132 4.73 8.23 -0.68
C VAL A 132 4.56 9.42 -1.61
N HIS A 133 4.38 10.62 -1.07
CA HIS A 133 4.23 11.84 -1.85
C HIS A 133 5.51 12.21 -2.63
N LYS A 134 6.69 12.03 -2.03
CA LYS A 134 7.99 12.21 -2.70
C LYS A 134 8.08 11.40 -4.00
N TYR A 135 7.52 10.21 -4.02
CA TYR A 135 7.49 9.31 -5.17
C TYR A 135 6.21 9.44 -6.02
N ASN A 136 5.49 10.56 -5.94
CA ASN A 136 4.24 10.82 -6.67
C ASN A 136 3.15 9.76 -6.43
N GLY A 137 3.17 9.09 -5.28
CA GLY A 137 2.20 8.09 -4.90
C GLY A 137 0.93 8.67 -4.26
N SER A 138 -0.01 7.78 -3.99
CA SER A 138 -1.21 8.08 -3.23
C SER A 138 -1.19 7.35 -1.88
N PHE A 139 -1.58 8.02 -0.82
CA PHE A 139 -1.75 7.42 0.52
C PHE A 139 -3.11 6.72 0.69
N SER A 140 -3.88 6.58 -0.37
CA SER A 140 -5.11 5.79 -0.40
C SER A 140 -5.33 5.21 -1.80
N ALA A 141 -5.02 3.93 -1.96
CA ALA A 141 -5.17 3.21 -3.22
C ALA A 141 -6.61 2.71 -3.42
N GLU A 142 -7.13 1.93 -2.48
CA GLU A 142 -8.44 1.26 -2.56
C GLU A 142 -9.44 1.74 -1.51
N HIS A 143 -8.99 2.01 -0.27
CA HIS A 143 -9.88 2.21 0.88
C HIS A 143 -10.55 3.59 0.92
N GLY A 144 -10.08 4.55 0.12
CA GLY A 144 -10.58 5.92 0.14
C GLY A 144 -10.16 6.72 1.38
N ILE A 145 -10.66 7.95 1.45
CA ILE A 145 -10.27 8.92 2.48
C ILE A 145 -11.10 8.79 3.75
N GLY A 146 -12.41 8.64 3.59
CA GLY A 146 -13.35 8.53 4.71
C GLY A 146 -13.22 9.68 5.72
N GLN A 147 -13.23 9.32 7.00
CA GLN A 147 -13.00 10.25 8.12
C GLN A 147 -11.53 10.30 8.53
N LEU A 148 -10.83 9.17 8.48
CA LEU A 148 -9.53 8.98 9.09
C LEU A 148 -8.41 9.72 8.35
N LYS A 149 -8.48 9.78 7.02
CA LYS A 149 -7.43 10.36 6.17
C LYS A 149 -7.70 11.82 5.74
N LYS A 150 -8.71 12.50 6.32
CA LYS A 150 -9.06 13.89 5.94
C LYS A 150 -7.91 14.89 6.14
N ASN A 151 -7.19 14.78 7.26
CA ASN A 151 -6.03 15.62 7.53
C ASN A 151 -4.93 15.38 6.49
N ASN A 152 -4.64 14.13 6.18
CA ASN A 152 -3.66 13.77 5.16
C ASN A 152 -4.07 14.28 3.78
N LEU A 153 -5.37 14.17 3.41
CA LEU A 153 -5.87 14.75 2.17
C LEU A 153 -5.63 16.27 2.12
N LYS A 154 -5.97 16.99 3.19
CA LYS A 154 -5.76 18.45 3.27
C LYS A 154 -4.28 18.83 3.16
N THR A 155 -3.38 18.04 3.76
CA THR A 155 -1.94 18.30 3.77
C THR A 155 -1.27 18.02 2.45
N HIS A 156 -1.60 16.90 1.80
CA HIS A 156 -0.88 16.39 0.63
C HIS A 156 -1.57 16.70 -0.71
N LYS A 157 -2.87 17.04 -0.71
CA LYS A 157 -3.58 17.37 -1.94
C LYS A 157 -3.22 18.78 -2.40
N ASN A 158 -3.01 18.95 -3.70
CA ASN A 158 -2.83 20.26 -4.30
C ASN A 158 -3.97 21.22 -3.88
N ASN A 159 -3.63 22.43 -3.43
CA ASN A 159 -4.58 23.40 -2.89
C ASN A 159 -5.71 23.76 -3.87
N VAL A 160 -5.42 23.87 -5.17
CA VAL A 160 -6.42 24.16 -6.20
C VAL A 160 -7.40 22.98 -6.31
N ALA A 161 -6.87 21.76 -6.39
CA ALA A 161 -7.69 20.55 -6.46
C ALA A 161 -8.56 20.40 -5.19
N TYR A 162 -8.00 20.62 -4.01
CA TYR A 162 -8.75 20.57 -2.75
C TYR A 162 -9.86 21.63 -2.69
N SER A 163 -9.62 22.85 -3.16
CA SER A 163 -10.61 23.91 -3.25
C SER A 163 -11.74 23.56 -4.23
N LEU A 164 -11.40 22.99 -5.40
CA LEU A 164 -12.39 22.52 -6.35
C LEU A 164 -13.27 21.39 -5.76
N MET A 165 -12.70 20.46 -5.04
CA MET A 165 -13.45 19.41 -4.33
C MET A 165 -14.49 20.03 -3.38
N LYS A 166 -14.10 21.08 -2.63
CA LYS A 166 -15.02 21.81 -1.71
C LYS A 166 -16.15 22.53 -2.47
N ILE A 167 -15.82 23.19 -3.58
CA ILE A 167 -16.81 23.86 -4.43
C ILE A 167 -17.83 22.85 -4.95
N ILE A 168 -17.38 21.73 -5.51
CA ILE A 168 -18.25 20.66 -6.03
C ILE A 168 -19.14 20.12 -4.90
N LYS A 169 -18.55 19.82 -3.75
CA LYS A 169 -19.31 19.33 -2.58
C LYS A 169 -20.40 20.30 -2.17
N ASN A 170 -20.08 21.59 -2.03
CA ASN A 170 -21.03 22.62 -1.61
C ASN A 170 -22.14 22.85 -2.64
N GLN A 171 -21.86 22.73 -3.93
CA GLN A 171 -22.86 22.89 -4.99
C GLN A 171 -23.84 21.71 -5.03
N LEU A 172 -23.34 20.49 -4.82
CA LEU A 172 -24.18 19.27 -4.87
C LEU A 172 -24.88 18.97 -3.54
N ASP A 173 -24.30 19.39 -2.44
CA ASP A 173 -24.82 19.14 -1.09
C ASP A 173 -24.76 20.42 -0.23
N PRO A 174 -25.55 21.46 -0.59
CA PRO A 174 -25.55 22.74 0.13
C PRO A 174 -26.06 22.62 1.57
N LYS A 175 -26.81 21.55 1.90
CA LYS A 175 -27.28 21.29 3.26
C LYS A 175 -26.33 20.42 4.09
N GLY A 176 -25.25 19.88 3.49
CA GLY A 176 -24.27 19.06 4.17
C GLY A 176 -24.80 17.72 4.72
N ILE A 177 -25.86 17.17 4.12
CA ILE A 177 -26.52 15.95 4.58
C ILE A 177 -25.97 14.66 3.95
N MET A 178 -25.21 14.78 2.84
CA MET A 178 -24.64 13.65 2.12
C MET A 178 -23.26 13.32 2.72
N ASN A 179 -23.16 12.17 3.37
CA ASN A 179 -21.92 11.71 4.02
C ASN A 179 -21.22 12.80 4.87
N PRO A 180 -21.89 13.34 5.89
CA PRO A 180 -21.37 14.45 6.68
C PRO A 180 -20.04 14.05 7.37
N GLY A 181 -19.07 14.97 7.34
CA GLY A 181 -17.77 14.76 7.97
C GLY A 181 -16.84 13.76 7.27
N LYS A 182 -17.15 13.31 6.06
CA LYS A 182 -16.28 12.44 5.25
C LYS A 182 -15.53 13.26 4.20
N VAL A 183 -14.32 12.83 3.89
CA VAL A 183 -13.42 13.34 2.85
C VAL A 183 -12.97 14.78 3.08
N LEU A 184 -13.88 15.72 3.21
CA LEU A 184 -13.63 17.16 3.33
C LEU A 184 -14.01 17.71 4.71
N PHE A 185 -13.41 18.86 5.06
CA PHE A 185 -13.77 19.68 6.21
C PHE A 185 -14.71 20.81 5.79
#